data_b7ed1274ab8bdbbeafcfb07f08b6b636
#
_entry.id   b7ed1274ab8bdbbeafcfb07f08b6b636
#
_cell.length_a   1.000
_cell.length_b   1.000
_cell.length_c   1.000
_cell.angle_alpha   90.00
_cell.angle_beta   90.00
_cell.angle_gamma   90.00
#
_symmetry.space_group_name_H-M   'P 1'
#
loop_
_entity.id
_entity.type
_entity.pdbx_description
1 polymer ?
#
loop_
_entity_poly.entity_id
_entity_poly.type
_entity_poly.pdbx_seq_one_letter_code
_entity_poly.pdbx_strand_id
1 'polypeptide(L)'
;MPASTILSAVRTPLATALAGVAGNVYAFVPESPVPPCVVLVPDSPYLELQTINKSTIHAKINFTISVAVAYNSNPASLDNIEQLIMSVLAVIPTGYVVSSVERPTVSQVGASTLLIADVRVSTYYTQT
;
A
#
# COMPACT_ATOMS: atom_id res chain seq x y z
N MET A 1 -8.65 22.00 16.77
CA MET A 1 -8.80 21.11 15.61
C MET A 1 -8.86 19.67 16.09
N PRO A 2 -9.81 18.86 15.62
CA PRO A 2 -9.86 17.48 16.03
C PRO A 2 -8.63 16.70 15.54
N ALA A 3 -8.31 15.64 16.23
CA ALA A 3 -7.20 14.77 15.84
C ALA A 3 -7.50 14.07 14.51
N SER A 4 -6.46 13.75 13.77
CA SER A 4 -6.60 13.04 12.51
C SER A 4 -7.18 11.64 12.72
N THR A 5 -8.13 11.26 11.87
CA THR A 5 -8.70 9.91 11.86
C THR A 5 -8.24 9.11 10.64
N ILE A 6 -7.17 9.55 9.97
CA ILE A 6 -6.63 8.85 8.79
C ILE A 6 -6.28 7.40 9.12
N LEU A 7 -5.70 7.16 10.28
CA LEU A 7 -5.36 5.80 10.71
C LEU A 7 -6.60 4.91 10.75
N SER A 8 -7.64 5.33 11.48
CA SER A 8 -8.84 4.50 11.67
C SER A 8 -9.77 4.50 10.46
N ALA A 9 -9.80 5.58 9.70
CA ALA A 9 -10.72 5.73 8.57
C ALA A 9 -10.14 5.19 7.25
N VAL A 10 -8.83 5.20 7.09
CA VAL A 10 -8.18 4.90 5.82
C VAL A 10 -7.17 3.75 5.92
N ARG A 11 -6.15 3.88 6.79
CA ARG A 11 -5.06 2.90 6.83
C ARG A 11 -5.47 1.57 7.44
N THR A 12 -6.17 1.59 8.57
CA THR A 12 -6.58 0.36 9.25
C THR A 12 -7.56 -0.48 8.42
N PRO A 13 -8.61 0.10 7.81
CA PRO A 13 -9.49 -0.68 6.94
C PRO A 13 -8.75 -1.31 5.75
N LEU A 14 -7.82 -0.58 5.15
CA LEU A 14 -7.04 -1.12 4.03
C LEU A 14 -6.11 -2.24 4.49
N ALA A 15 -5.40 -2.06 5.60
CA ALA A 15 -4.53 -3.09 6.15
C ALA A 15 -5.32 -4.34 6.55
N THR A 16 -6.52 -4.17 7.11
CA THR A 16 -7.39 -5.29 7.48
C THR A 16 -7.84 -6.06 6.24
N ALA A 17 -8.19 -5.35 5.16
CA ALA A 17 -8.59 -6.00 3.92
C ALA A 17 -7.43 -6.81 3.30
N LEU A 18 -6.20 -6.37 3.50
CA LEU A 18 -5.03 -7.04 2.96
C LEU A 18 -4.52 -8.19 3.84
N ALA A 19 -5.03 -8.33 5.07
CA ALA A 19 -4.45 -9.21 6.08
C ALA A 19 -4.40 -10.69 5.67
N GLY A 20 -5.28 -11.15 4.80
CA GLY A 20 -5.29 -12.54 4.34
C GLY A 20 -4.50 -12.80 3.06
N VAL A 21 -3.90 -11.77 2.48
CA VAL A 21 -3.27 -11.87 1.15
C VAL A 21 -1.85 -12.42 1.24
N ALA A 22 -1.10 -11.98 2.25
CA ALA A 22 0.30 -12.38 2.41
C ALA A 22 0.54 -12.79 3.86
N GLY A 23 1.67 -13.45 4.09
CA GLY A 23 2.06 -13.85 5.44
C GLY A 23 2.31 -12.67 6.36
N ASN A 24 2.74 -11.53 5.81
CA ASN A 24 3.07 -10.34 6.57
C ASN A 24 2.48 -9.11 5.89
N VAL A 25 1.72 -8.31 6.63
CA VAL A 25 1.15 -7.05 6.16
C VAL A 25 1.55 -5.96 7.15
N TYR A 26 2.19 -4.91 6.64
CA TYR A 26 2.68 -3.80 7.45
C TYR A 26 1.93 -2.52 7.08
N ALA A 27 1.32 -1.86 8.07
CA ALA A 27 0.64 -0.58 7.86
C ALA A 27 1.62 0.61 7.91
N PHE A 28 2.90 0.34 8.05
CA PHE A 28 4.00 1.31 8.08
C PHE A 28 5.23 0.64 7.50
N VAL A 29 6.27 1.42 7.20
CA VAL A 29 7.50 0.87 6.62
C VAL A 29 8.36 0.25 7.73
N PRO A 30 8.51 -1.08 7.77
CA PRO A 30 9.35 -1.74 8.79
C PRO A 30 10.82 -1.67 8.40
N GLU A 31 11.69 -1.86 9.39
CA GLU A 31 13.14 -1.90 9.16
C GLU A 31 13.55 -3.10 8.32
N SER A 32 12.98 -4.25 8.61
CA SER A 32 13.32 -5.52 7.94
C SER A 32 12.05 -6.28 7.59
N PRO A 33 11.43 -5.97 6.46
CA PRO A 33 10.23 -6.70 6.05
C PRO A 33 10.57 -8.16 5.72
N VAL A 34 9.67 -9.05 6.11
CA VAL A 34 9.82 -10.49 5.86
C VAL A 34 8.97 -10.88 4.67
N PRO A 35 9.55 -11.29 3.54
CA PRO A 35 8.80 -11.69 2.36
C PRO A 35 8.14 -13.09 2.55
N PRO A 36 7.01 -13.37 1.88
CA PRO A 36 6.22 -12.44 1.09
C PRO A 36 5.51 -11.43 1.99
N CYS A 37 5.50 -10.17 1.59
CA CYS A 37 4.89 -9.13 2.41
C CYS A 37 4.24 -8.04 1.58
N VAL A 38 3.38 -7.28 2.25
CA VAL A 38 2.67 -6.13 1.69
C VAL A 38 2.87 -4.97 2.66
N VAL A 39 3.34 -3.83 2.17
CA VAL A 39 3.63 -2.67 3.00
C VAL A 39 2.84 -1.47 2.49
N LEU A 40 2.12 -0.80 3.38
CA LEU A 40 1.45 0.46 3.06
C LEU A 40 2.43 1.60 3.23
N VAL A 41 2.67 2.34 2.17
CA VAL A 41 3.62 3.46 2.14
C VAL A 41 2.90 4.71 1.68
N PRO A 42 3.05 5.86 2.36
CA PRO A 42 2.53 7.12 1.83
C PRO A 42 3.14 7.43 0.48
N ASP A 43 2.31 7.84 -0.47
CA ASP A 43 2.78 8.24 -1.80
C ASP A 43 3.02 9.75 -1.85
N SER A 44 3.56 10.24 -2.93
CA SER A 44 3.79 11.67 -3.15
C SER A 44 2.98 12.14 -4.37
N PRO A 45 2.13 13.18 -4.23
CA PRO A 45 1.79 13.85 -2.98
C PRO A 45 0.94 12.96 -2.08
N TYR A 46 1.16 13.04 -0.77
CA TYR A 46 0.39 12.22 0.18
C TYR A 46 -1.06 12.67 0.26
N LEU A 47 -1.26 13.98 0.40
CA LEU A 47 -2.58 14.58 0.45
C LEU A 47 -2.73 15.57 -0.70
N GLU A 48 -3.84 15.45 -1.45
CA GLU A 48 -4.21 16.43 -2.46
C GLU A 48 -5.48 17.11 -1.97
N LEU A 49 -5.35 18.35 -1.52
CA LEU A 49 -6.45 19.08 -0.90
C LEU A 49 -7.50 19.47 -1.93
N GLN A 50 -8.74 19.12 -1.67
CA GLN A 50 -9.89 19.47 -2.51
C GLN A 50 -10.59 20.73 -1.98
N THR A 51 -10.88 20.74 -0.67
CA THR A 51 -11.57 21.85 -0.03
C THR A 51 -11.08 21.98 1.40
N ILE A 52 -10.80 23.21 1.82
CA ILE A 52 -10.48 23.54 3.20
C ILE A 52 -11.39 24.67 3.63
N ASN A 53 -12.06 24.49 4.77
CA ASN A 53 -12.81 25.57 5.41
C ASN A 53 -12.64 25.47 6.92
N LYS A 54 -13.35 26.30 7.68
CA LYS A 54 -13.15 26.41 9.13
C LYS A 54 -13.34 25.09 9.89
N SER A 55 -14.21 24.21 9.40
CA SER A 55 -14.61 23.01 10.13
C SER A 55 -14.35 21.72 9.36
N THR A 56 -14.02 21.80 8.07
CA THR A 56 -13.92 20.61 7.23
C THR A 56 -12.72 20.69 6.30
N ILE A 57 -11.98 19.58 6.25
CA ILE A 57 -10.91 19.39 5.26
C ILE A 57 -11.31 18.20 4.41
N HIS A 58 -11.41 18.41 3.11
CA HIS A 58 -11.69 17.34 2.15
C HIS A 58 -10.46 17.13 1.28
N ALA A 59 -9.93 15.92 1.29
CA ALA A 59 -8.67 15.63 0.61
C ALA A 59 -8.70 14.27 -0.08
N LYS A 60 -7.87 14.15 -1.10
CA LYS A 60 -7.54 12.86 -1.71
C LYS A 60 -6.24 12.38 -1.07
N ILE A 61 -6.24 11.15 -0.58
CA ILE A 61 -5.07 10.53 0.05
C ILE A 61 -4.49 9.50 -0.91
N ASN A 62 -3.19 9.58 -1.13
CA ASN A 62 -2.48 8.67 -2.02
C ASN A 62 -1.55 7.76 -1.23
N PHE A 63 -1.68 6.46 -1.47
CA PHE A 63 -0.82 5.44 -0.89
C PHE A 63 -0.19 4.60 -1.98
N THR A 64 0.95 4.02 -1.65
CA THR A 64 1.55 2.95 -2.43
C THR A 64 1.48 1.68 -1.60
N ILE A 65 0.95 0.61 -2.19
CA ILE A 65 1.02 -0.72 -1.59
C ILE A 65 2.23 -1.40 -2.22
N SER A 66 3.31 -1.52 -1.45
CA SER A 66 4.52 -2.20 -1.92
C SER A 66 4.37 -3.69 -1.67
N VAL A 67 4.39 -4.47 -2.74
CA VAL A 67 4.28 -5.91 -2.71
C VAL A 67 5.67 -6.49 -2.91
N ALA A 68 6.12 -7.34 -2.00
CA ALA A 68 7.49 -7.87 -2.04
C ALA A 68 7.50 -9.38 -1.89
N VAL A 69 8.32 -10.03 -2.70
CA VAL A 69 8.60 -11.47 -2.60
C VAL A 69 10.10 -11.68 -2.62
N ALA A 70 10.55 -12.84 -2.12
CA ALA A 70 11.96 -13.20 -2.19
C ALA A 70 12.41 -13.35 -3.64
N TYR A 71 13.58 -12.79 -3.97
CA TYR A 71 14.12 -12.89 -5.32
C TYR A 71 15.16 -14.01 -5.39
N ASN A 72 14.88 -15.01 -6.21
CA ASN A 72 15.72 -16.20 -6.34
C ASN A 72 16.35 -16.35 -7.72
N SER A 73 16.37 -15.29 -8.52
CA SER A 73 16.95 -15.27 -9.87
C SER A 73 16.36 -16.33 -10.80
N ASN A 74 15.07 -16.64 -10.63
CA ASN A 74 14.38 -17.61 -11.50
C ASN A 74 12.99 -17.11 -11.87
N PRO A 75 12.34 -17.69 -12.91
CA PRO A 75 11.02 -17.24 -13.35
C PRO A 75 9.94 -17.34 -12.29
N ALA A 76 10.07 -18.23 -11.30
CA ALA A 76 9.08 -18.38 -10.24
C ALA A 76 8.93 -17.11 -9.38
N SER A 77 10.00 -16.31 -9.24
CA SER A 77 9.91 -15.05 -8.50
C SER A 77 8.92 -14.08 -9.15
N LEU A 78 8.97 -13.97 -10.48
CA LEU A 78 8.04 -13.11 -11.21
C LEU A 78 6.61 -13.63 -11.12
N ASP A 79 6.42 -14.95 -11.28
CA ASP A 79 5.09 -15.55 -11.14
C ASP A 79 4.53 -15.32 -9.73
N ASN A 80 5.35 -15.47 -8.71
CA ASN A 80 4.93 -15.26 -7.33
C ASN A 80 4.48 -13.82 -7.07
N ILE A 81 5.22 -12.83 -7.56
CA ILE A 81 4.84 -11.44 -7.35
C ILE A 81 3.57 -11.09 -8.15
N GLU A 82 3.43 -11.62 -9.36
CA GLU A 82 2.23 -11.40 -10.15
C GLU A 82 0.99 -11.96 -9.45
N GLN A 83 1.07 -13.16 -8.90
CA GLN A 83 -0.03 -13.77 -8.14
C GLN A 83 -0.37 -12.94 -6.90
N LEU A 84 0.64 -12.46 -6.19
CA LEU A 84 0.43 -11.64 -5.00
C LEU A 84 -0.20 -10.29 -5.36
N ILE A 85 0.23 -9.66 -6.45
CA ILE A 85 -0.38 -8.42 -6.95
C ILE A 85 -1.86 -8.64 -7.26
N MET A 86 -2.19 -9.70 -7.97
CA MET A 86 -3.59 -9.98 -8.32
C MET A 86 -4.42 -10.26 -7.08
N SER A 87 -3.86 -10.93 -6.08
CA SER A 87 -4.55 -11.16 -4.81
C SER A 87 -4.79 -9.85 -4.05
N VAL A 88 -3.83 -8.93 -4.07
CA VAL A 88 -3.99 -7.59 -3.48
C VAL A 88 -5.11 -6.83 -4.18
N LEU A 89 -5.12 -6.81 -5.52
CA LEU A 89 -6.13 -6.10 -6.28
C LEU A 89 -7.54 -6.64 -6.02
N ALA A 90 -7.65 -7.95 -5.78
CA ALA A 90 -8.94 -8.59 -5.55
C ALA A 90 -9.58 -8.22 -4.20
N VAL A 91 -8.80 -7.76 -3.22
CA VAL A 91 -9.31 -7.47 -1.88
C VAL A 91 -9.34 -5.97 -1.55
N ILE A 92 -8.99 -5.11 -2.49
CA ILE A 92 -9.05 -3.66 -2.25
C ILE A 92 -10.50 -3.25 -1.98
N PRO A 93 -10.78 -2.57 -0.85
CA PRO A 93 -12.14 -2.22 -0.48
C PRO A 93 -12.77 -1.22 -1.45
N THR A 94 -14.11 -1.19 -1.46
CA THR A 94 -14.86 -0.17 -2.18
C THR A 94 -14.49 1.22 -1.65
N GLY A 95 -14.34 2.18 -2.55
CA GLY A 95 -13.95 3.54 -2.19
C GLY A 95 -12.47 3.83 -2.39
N TYR A 96 -11.67 2.81 -2.63
CA TYR A 96 -10.27 2.96 -3.01
C TYR A 96 -10.12 2.75 -4.51
N VAL A 97 -9.30 3.58 -5.14
CA VAL A 97 -9.08 3.55 -6.59
C VAL A 97 -7.63 3.17 -6.86
N VAL A 98 -7.43 2.13 -7.65
CA VAL A 98 -6.10 1.75 -8.11
C VAL A 98 -5.80 2.52 -9.38
N SER A 99 -4.74 3.33 -9.36
CA SER A 99 -4.36 4.13 -10.53
C SER A 99 -3.37 3.40 -11.43
N SER A 100 -2.43 2.68 -10.86
CA SER A 100 -1.44 1.95 -11.65
C SER A 100 -0.72 0.91 -10.80
N VAL A 101 -0.11 -0.06 -11.49
CA VAL A 101 0.80 -1.02 -10.87
C VAL A 101 2.14 -0.88 -11.58
N GLU A 102 3.16 -0.52 -10.83
CA GLU A 102 4.49 -0.33 -11.38
C GLU A 102 5.14 -1.69 -11.67
N ARG A 103 6.11 -1.69 -12.59
CA ARG A 103 6.81 -2.94 -12.93
C ARG A 103 7.61 -3.46 -11.73
N PRO A 104 7.70 -4.79 -11.57
CA PRO A 104 8.54 -5.35 -10.51
C PRO A 104 10.01 -5.00 -10.73
N THR A 105 10.69 -4.64 -9.65
CA THR A 105 12.12 -4.32 -9.65
C THR A 105 12.82 -5.05 -8.53
N VAL A 106 14.09 -5.41 -8.75
CA VAL A 106 14.90 -6.05 -7.74
C VAL A 106 15.49 -4.99 -6.81
N SER A 107 15.34 -5.20 -5.51
CA SER A 107 15.83 -4.27 -4.51
C SER A 107 16.45 -5.04 -3.35
N GLN A 108 17.52 -4.52 -2.78
CA GLN A 108 18.13 -5.09 -1.59
C GLN A 108 17.65 -4.32 -0.36
N VAL A 109 17.05 -5.06 0.58
CA VAL A 109 16.55 -4.49 1.84
C VAL A 109 17.23 -5.25 2.97
N GLY A 110 18.12 -4.57 3.68
CA GLY A 110 18.95 -5.21 4.68
C GLY A 110 19.85 -6.27 4.04
N ALA A 111 19.82 -7.49 4.54
CA ALA A 111 20.58 -8.61 4.03
C ALA A 111 19.85 -9.42 2.94
N SER A 112 18.61 -9.03 2.64
CA SER A 112 17.75 -9.77 1.71
C SER A 112 17.62 -9.07 0.37
N THR A 113 17.58 -9.86 -0.71
CA THR A 113 17.25 -9.37 -2.05
C THR A 113 15.79 -9.68 -2.32
N LEU A 114 15.01 -8.64 -2.66
CA LEU A 114 13.58 -8.74 -2.86
C LEU A 114 13.20 -8.29 -4.25
N LEU A 115 12.15 -8.89 -4.78
CA LEU A 115 11.46 -8.39 -5.97
C LEU A 115 10.26 -7.60 -5.48
N ILE A 116 10.19 -6.32 -5.82
CA ILE A 116 9.20 -5.39 -5.29
C ILE A 116 8.42 -4.76 -6.43
N ALA A 117 7.11 -4.70 -6.27
CA ALA A 117 6.22 -3.97 -7.18
C ALA A 117 5.31 -3.05 -6.37
N ASP A 118 5.07 -1.85 -6.88
CA ASP A 118 4.25 -0.86 -6.21
C ASP A 118 2.89 -0.74 -6.88
N VAL A 119 1.85 -0.80 -6.07
CA VAL A 119 0.45 -0.58 -6.50
C VAL A 119 0.03 0.78 -5.95
N ARG A 120 -0.29 1.72 -6.84
CA ARG A 120 -0.70 3.06 -6.44
C ARG A 120 -2.21 3.11 -6.21
N VAL A 121 -2.59 3.51 -5.01
CA VAL A 121 -3.99 3.51 -4.56
C VAL A 121 -4.34 4.87 -3.99
N SER A 122 -5.55 5.33 -4.24
CA SER A 122 -6.03 6.58 -3.67
C SER A 122 -7.45 6.43 -3.13
N THR A 123 -7.79 7.29 -2.17
CA THR A 123 -9.13 7.39 -1.64
C THR A 123 -9.39 8.82 -1.18
N TYR A 124 -10.65 9.17 -0.99
CA TYR A 124 -11.02 10.48 -0.46
C TYR A 124 -11.24 10.40 1.03
N TYR A 125 -10.90 11.47 1.72
CA TYR A 125 -11.00 11.57 3.17
C TYR A 125 -11.53 12.93 3.56
N THR A 126 -12.47 12.96 4.49
CA THR A 126 -13.03 14.19 5.03
C THR A 126 -12.78 14.23 6.54
N GLN A 127 -12.14 15.30 6.99
CA GLN A 127 -11.87 15.56 8.40
C GLN A 127 -12.75 16.70 8.86
N THR A 128 -13.57 16.46 9.85
CA THR A 128 -14.46 17.49 10.45
C THR A 128 -14.00 17.90 11.83
#